data_9f2b0e1d8803723501ac6f3e6499e1e9
#
_entry.id   9f2b0e1d8803723501ac6f3e6499e1e9
#
_cell.length_a   1.000
_cell.length_b   1.000
_cell.length_c   1.000
_cell.angle_alpha   90.00
_cell.angle_beta   90.00
_cell.angle_gamma   90.00
#
_symmetry.space_group_name_H-M   'P 1'
#
loop_
_entity.id
_entity.type
_entity.pdbx_description
1 polymer ?
#
loop_
_entity_poly.entity_id
_entity_poly.type
_entity_poly.pdbx_seq_one_letter_code
_entity_poly.pdbx_strand_id
1 'polypeptide(L)'
;MKRIYSIGGGKGGSGKSFIAASLGILLAKQGKSVVLVDLDLGASNLHTLLSQRVPQRGLDAFIDKTTNNLEDVALSTTIPNLYLISSTKCSLESANLFYAQKLKVINAIKNLPFAYVLLDLGPGIHFNTLDFFLIATRGLFVATPEPTAIENTFIFIRSIYLRKLKLALKEANMWHICQEEVAKLSKGELKSPLDLINILVEKDLENGKVFSDLLSDLKFGLILNKFRGQVTEDLGEQLVEVCNRHLYPSFDFLGNISYDSRVYESILARNIFIRKYPYTKTVSDLQNMARRLTGEKQQPKQIKVSK
;
A
#
# COMPACT_ATOMS: atom_id res chain seq x y z
N MET A 1 -15.42 -4.40 11.05
CA MET A 1 -14.12 -3.85 11.44
C MET A 1 -13.55 -3.08 10.25
N LYS A 2 -13.09 -1.84 10.45
CA LYS A 2 -12.47 -1.00 9.42
C LYS A 2 -11.14 -1.59 8.97
N ARG A 3 -10.85 -1.53 7.66
CA ARG A 3 -9.60 -2.02 7.08
C ARG A 3 -8.90 -0.89 6.33
N ILE A 4 -7.66 -0.61 6.70
CA ILE A 4 -6.80 0.36 6.02
C ILE A 4 -5.73 -0.44 5.27
N TYR A 5 -5.65 -0.28 3.94
CA TYR A 5 -4.63 -0.89 3.11
C TYR A 5 -3.77 0.20 2.49
N SER A 6 -2.47 0.16 2.75
CA SER A 6 -1.50 1.05 2.10
C SER A 6 -0.87 0.35 0.92
N ILE A 7 -0.93 0.96 -0.25
CA ILE A 7 -0.35 0.42 -1.49
C ILE A 7 0.94 1.18 -1.76
N GLY A 8 2.07 0.49 -1.62
CA GLY A 8 3.40 1.06 -1.74
C GLY A 8 4.34 0.23 -2.60
N GLY A 9 5.54 0.76 -2.84
CA GLY A 9 6.60 0.06 -3.59
C GLY A 9 7.79 0.97 -3.87
N GLY A 10 8.96 0.35 -3.98
CA GLY A 10 10.23 1.08 -4.08
C GLY A 10 10.44 1.85 -5.40
N LYS A 11 9.76 1.47 -6.49
CA LYS A 11 9.99 2.04 -7.83
C LYS A 11 8.76 2.76 -8.37
N GLY A 12 8.99 3.89 -9.06
CA GLY A 12 7.95 4.55 -9.86
C GLY A 12 7.53 3.67 -11.05
N GLY A 13 6.27 3.77 -11.46
CA GLY A 13 5.76 3.04 -12.62
C GLY A 13 5.45 1.55 -12.39
N SER A 14 5.55 1.00 -11.17
CA SER A 14 5.16 -0.39 -10.85
C SER A 14 3.65 -0.64 -10.96
N GLY A 15 2.83 0.42 -11.05
CA GLY A 15 1.38 0.33 -11.20
C GLY A 15 0.61 0.35 -9.88
N LYS A 16 1.16 0.92 -8.82
CA LYS A 16 0.52 1.09 -7.50
C LYS A 16 -0.89 1.67 -7.61
N SER A 17 -1.00 2.82 -8.25
CA SER A 17 -2.29 3.53 -8.44
C SER A 17 -3.31 2.70 -9.23
N PHE A 18 -2.85 1.94 -10.24
CA PHE A 18 -3.70 1.02 -10.98
C PHE A 18 -4.24 -0.11 -10.08
N ILE A 19 -3.39 -0.70 -9.25
CA ILE A 19 -3.78 -1.72 -8.26
C ILE A 19 -4.74 -1.12 -7.22
N ALA A 20 -4.43 0.08 -6.68
CA ALA A 20 -5.28 0.77 -5.72
C ALA A 20 -6.68 1.07 -6.28
N ALA A 21 -6.76 1.67 -7.47
CA ALA A 21 -8.03 1.96 -8.16
C ALA A 21 -8.81 0.67 -8.45
N SER A 22 -8.12 -0.35 -8.97
CA SER A 22 -8.74 -1.65 -9.31
C SER A 22 -9.30 -2.35 -8.07
N LEU A 23 -8.54 -2.41 -6.98
CA LEU A 23 -8.98 -2.97 -5.71
C LEU A 23 -10.18 -2.21 -5.14
N GLY A 24 -10.12 -0.87 -5.15
CA GLY A 24 -11.23 -0.02 -4.71
C GLY A 24 -12.52 -0.29 -5.48
N ILE A 25 -12.43 -0.39 -6.81
CA ILE A 25 -13.57 -0.71 -7.68
C ILE A 25 -14.15 -2.09 -7.35
N LEU A 26 -13.29 -3.10 -7.18
CA LEU A 26 -13.74 -4.47 -6.92
C LEU A 26 -14.43 -4.60 -5.56
N LEU A 27 -13.89 -3.95 -4.52
CA LEU A 27 -14.49 -3.92 -3.19
C LEU A 27 -15.84 -3.16 -3.19
N ALA A 28 -15.90 -2.02 -3.87
CA ALA A 28 -17.12 -1.23 -4.00
C ALA A 28 -18.23 -2.01 -4.75
N LYS A 29 -17.88 -2.77 -5.81
CA LYS A 29 -18.81 -3.67 -6.50
C LYS A 29 -19.36 -4.81 -5.61
N GLN A 30 -18.66 -5.16 -4.55
CA GLN A 30 -19.12 -6.10 -3.50
C GLN A 30 -20.03 -5.42 -2.46
N GLY A 31 -20.43 -4.17 -2.68
CA GLY A 31 -21.28 -3.40 -1.75
C GLY A 31 -20.52 -2.85 -0.55
N LYS A 32 -19.17 -2.86 -0.54
CA LYS A 32 -18.38 -2.28 0.54
C LYS A 32 -18.26 -0.78 0.36
N SER A 33 -18.34 -0.02 1.45
CA SER A 33 -18.05 1.41 1.48
C SER A 33 -16.51 1.60 1.41
N VAL A 34 -16.01 2.21 0.35
CA VAL A 34 -14.57 2.31 0.04
C VAL A 34 -14.18 3.76 -0.23
N VAL A 35 -13.07 4.22 0.35
CA VAL A 35 -12.43 5.47 -0.03
C VAL A 35 -11.00 5.22 -0.47
N LEU A 36 -10.64 5.77 -1.62
CA LEU A 36 -9.27 5.89 -2.11
C LEU A 36 -8.71 7.22 -1.64
N VAL A 37 -7.55 7.20 -1.00
CA VAL A 37 -6.82 8.41 -0.59
C VAL A 37 -5.54 8.46 -1.40
N ASP A 38 -5.43 9.43 -2.27
CA ASP A 38 -4.22 9.69 -3.06
C ASP A 38 -3.22 10.43 -2.18
N LEU A 39 -2.13 9.78 -1.85
CA LEU A 39 -1.01 10.30 -1.04
C LEU A 39 0.28 10.42 -1.87
N ASP A 40 0.20 10.32 -3.19
CA ASP A 40 1.27 10.74 -4.09
C ASP A 40 1.18 12.26 -4.28
N LEU A 41 1.61 13.01 -3.25
CA LEU A 41 1.42 14.46 -3.15
C LEU A 41 2.11 15.26 -4.27
N GLY A 42 3.01 14.62 -5.01
CA GLY A 42 3.72 15.26 -6.14
C GLY A 42 3.22 14.85 -7.51
N ALA A 43 2.47 13.72 -7.62
CA ALA A 43 2.07 13.16 -8.91
C ALA A 43 0.73 12.42 -8.84
N SER A 44 -0.27 13.03 -8.19
CA SER A 44 -1.62 12.50 -8.02
C SER A 44 -2.30 12.11 -9.33
N ASN A 45 -2.68 10.83 -9.49
CA ASN A 45 -3.22 10.29 -10.74
C ASN A 45 -4.48 9.42 -10.58
N LEU A 46 -4.96 9.15 -9.36
CA LEU A 46 -6.11 8.29 -9.14
C LEU A 46 -7.38 8.78 -9.84
N HIS A 47 -7.61 10.11 -9.91
CA HIS A 47 -8.75 10.70 -10.58
C HIS A 47 -8.81 10.30 -12.07
N THR A 48 -7.66 10.23 -12.75
CA THR A 48 -7.57 9.79 -14.16
C THR A 48 -7.96 8.31 -14.31
N LEU A 49 -7.45 7.45 -13.45
CA LEU A 49 -7.74 6.01 -13.45
C LEU A 49 -9.22 5.70 -13.15
N LEU A 50 -9.89 6.59 -12.41
CA LEU A 50 -11.31 6.52 -12.09
C LEU A 50 -12.20 7.25 -13.10
N SER A 51 -11.62 7.78 -14.18
CA SER A 51 -12.36 8.54 -15.20
C SER A 51 -13.08 9.77 -14.61
N GLN A 52 -12.47 10.39 -13.59
CA GLN A 52 -12.98 11.58 -12.93
C GLN A 52 -12.33 12.84 -13.52
N ARG A 53 -13.06 13.96 -13.47
CA ARG A 53 -12.47 15.29 -13.69
C ARG A 53 -11.49 15.60 -12.55
N VAL A 54 -10.55 16.51 -12.80
CA VAL A 54 -9.63 17.00 -11.76
C VAL A 54 -10.46 17.57 -10.60
N PRO A 55 -10.34 17.00 -9.39
CA PRO A 55 -11.08 17.48 -8.22
C PRO A 55 -10.75 18.93 -7.89
N GLN A 56 -11.77 19.72 -7.53
CA GLN A 56 -11.57 21.13 -7.14
C GLN A 56 -11.13 21.28 -5.68
N ARG A 57 -11.43 20.29 -4.83
CA ARG A 57 -11.02 20.20 -3.43
C ARG A 57 -10.52 18.80 -3.16
N GLY A 58 -9.57 18.67 -2.26
CA GLY A 58 -9.02 17.39 -1.84
C GLY A 58 -8.27 17.50 -0.53
N LEU A 59 -7.20 16.78 -0.41
CA LEU A 59 -6.35 16.74 0.79
C LEU A 59 -5.75 18.11 1.13
N ASP A 60 -5.49 18.95 0.11
CA ASP A 60 -5.06 20.35 0.24
C ASP A 60 -5.99 21.14 1.17
N ALA A 61 -7.30 21.09 0.93
CA ALA A 61 -8.29 21.81 1.71
C ALA A 61 -8.27 21.42 3.21
N PHE A 62 -7.95 20.16 3.52
CA PHE A 62 -7.79 19.67 4.89
C PHE A 62 -6.44 20.10 5.50
N ILE A 63 -5.35 20.07 4.73
CA ILE A 63 -4.02 20.51 5.17
C ILE A 63 -4.01 22.01 5.46
N ASP A 64 -4.60 22.80 4.56
CA ASP A 64 -4.67 24.27 4.64
C ASP A 64 -5.76 24.78 5.59
N LYS A 65 -6.43 23.87 6.30
CA LYS A 65 -7.48 24.15 7.29
C LYS A 65 -8.70 24.89 6.70
N THR A 66 -8.96 24.80 5.40
CA THR A 66 -10.20 25.31 4.77
C THR A 66 -11.40 24.38 5.04
N THR A 67 -11.12 23.14 5.49
CA THR A 67 -12.08 22.24 6.11
C THR A 67 -11.47 21.59 7.35
N ASN A 68 -12.34 21.24 8.32
CA ASN A 68 -11.89 20.60 9.55
C ASN A 68 -11.94 19.08 9.50
N ASN A 69 -12.76 18.50 8.62
CA ASN A 69 -12.95 17.07 8.51
C ASN A 69 -12.46 16.57 7.15
N LEU A 70 -11.64 15.51 7.18
CA LEU A 70 -11.13 14.90 5.95
C LEU A 70 -12.25 14.23 5.13
N GLU A 71 -13.33 13.82 5.77
CA GLU A 71 -14.51 13.25 5.11
C GLU A 71 -15.19 14.24 4.17
N ASP A 72 -15.20 15.53 4.50
CA ASP A 72 -15.88 16.58 3.72
C ASP A 72 -15.27 16.75 2.30
N VAL A 73 -14.06 16.24 2.09
CA VAL A 73 -13.37 16.27 0.78
C VAL A 73 -13.37 14.91 0.07
N ALA A 74 -14.10 13.94 0.60
CA ALA A 74 -14.30 12.65 -0.04
C ALA A 74 -15.35 12.77 -1.16
N LEU A 75 -14.90 12.76 -2.40
CA LEU A 75 -15.75 12.92 -3.57
C LEU A 75 -16.33 11.58 -4.02
N SER A 76 -17.64 11.54 -4.26
CA SER A 76 -18.28 10.38 -4.89
C SER A 76 -17.76 10.18 -6.30
N THR A 77 -17.51 8.94 -6.68
CA THR A 77 -17.11 8.58 -8.05
C THR A 77 -18.30 8.10 -8.88
N THR A 78 -18.08 7.79 -10.16
CA THR A 78 -19.09 7.14 -11.02
C THR A 78 -19.38 5.68 -10.64
N ILE A 79 -18.68 5.17 -9.63
CA ILE A 79 -18.85 3.80 -9.11
C ILE A 79 -19.56 3.89 -7.76
N PRO A 80 -20.73 3.28 -7.60
CA PRO A 80 -21.42 3.26 -6.31
C PRO A 80 -20.53 2.73 -5.18
N ASN A 81 -20.63 3.34 -4.00
CA ASN A 81 -19.84 3.00 -2.81
C ASN A 81 -18.33 3.28 -2.89
N LEU A 82 -17.83 3.91 -3.96
CA LEU A 82 -16.45 4.29 -4.11
C LEU A 82 -16.28 5.81 -4.07
N TYR A 83 -15.41 6.27 -3.18
CA TYR A 83 -15.09 7.66 -2.95
C TYR A 83 -13.60 7.92 -3.21
N LEU A 84 -13.25 9.17 -3.51
CA LEU A 84 -11.87 9.61 -3.77
C LEU A 84 -11.56 10.85 -2.94
N ILE A 85 -10.47 10.81 -2.16
CA ILE A 85 -9.79 11.97 -1.60
C ILE A 85 -8.53 12.19 -2.43
N SER A 86 -8.49 13.25 -3.22
CA SER A 86 -7.41 13.55 -4.15
C SER A 86 -6.39 14.50 -3.53
N SER A 87 -5.13 14.40 -3.94
CA SER A 87 -4.07 15.35 -3.62
C SER A 87 -3.65 16.23 -4.82
N THR A 88 -4.46 16.27 -5.87
CA THR A 88 -4.12 16.96 -7.13
C THR A 88 -3.87 18.47 -6.98
N LYS A 89 -4.43 19.08 -5.95
CA LYS A 89 -4.28 20.52 -5.65
C LYS A 89 -3.22 20.81 -4.58
N CYS A 90 -2.58 19.77 -4.04
CA CYS A 90 -1.48 19.96 -3.10
C CYS A 90 -0.33 20.71 -3.77
N SER A 91 0.16 21.79 -3.11
CA SER A 91 1.30 22.56 -3.59
C SER A 91 2.61 21.77 -3.39
N LEU A 92 3.70 22.22 -4.01
CA LEU A 92 5.04 21.67 -3.79
C LEU A 92 5.45 21.69 -2.29
N GLU A 93 4.99 22.72 -1.57
CA GLU A 93 5.22 22.86 -0.13
C GLU A 93 4.43 21.78 0.65
N SER A 94 3.19 21.51 0.22
CA SER A 94 2.36 20.44 0.81
C SER A 94 2.87 19.04 0.50
N ALA A 95 3.69 18.86 -0.54
CA ALA A 95 4.34 17.58 -0.85
C ALA A 95 5.30 17.14 0.27
N ASN A 96 5.86 18.08 1.03
CA ASN A 96 6.71 17.85 2.19
C ASN A 96 5.97 18.24 3.48
N LEU A 97 4.98 17.44 3.86
CA LEU A 97 4.22 17.68 5.08
C LEU A 97 5.11 17.85 6.30
N PHE A 98 4.94 18.95 7.04
CA PHE A 98 5.51 19.09 8.36
C PHE A 98 4.97 18.01 9.30
N TYR A 99 5.76 17.66 10.31
CA TYR A 99 5.42 16.57 11.24
C TYR A 99 4.01 16.69 11.83
N ALA A 100 3.61 17.89 12.28
CA ALA A 100 2.29 18.14 12.84
C ALA A 100 1.16 17.96 11.81
N GLN A 101 1.35 18.44 10.57
CA GLN A 101 0.40 18.26 9.47
C GLN A 101 0.23 16.77 9.14
N LYS A 102 1.35 16.04 9.05
CA LYS A 102 1.34 14.61 8.81
C LYS A 102 0.56 13.85 9.88
N LEU A 103 0.80 14.12 11.17
CA LEU A 103 0.05 13.50 12.26
C LEU A 103 -1.44 13.82 12.18
N LYS A 104 -1.80 15.08 11.85
CA LYS A 104 -3.20 15.47 11.63
C LYS A 104 -3.85 14.63 10.53
N VAL A 105 -3.17 14.48 9.38
CA VAL A 105 -3.66 13.66 8.24
C VAL A 105 -3.77 12.19 8.63
N ILE A 106 -2.77 11.63 9.30
CA ILE A 106 -2.78 10.23 9.78
C ILE A 106 -4.00 9.98 10.68
N ASN A 107 -4.23 10.84 11.67
CA ASN A 107 -5.33 10.70 12.60
C ASN A 107 -6.69 10.83 11.88
N ALA A 108 -6.81 11.78 10.94
CA ALA A 108 -8.01 11.94 10.14
C ALA A 108 -8.30 10.69 9.27
N ILE A 109 -7.28 10.11 8.61
CA ILE A 109 -7.41 8.87 7.84
C ILE A 109 -7.89 7.71 8.72
N LYS A 110 -7.31 7.56 9.91
CA LYS A 110 -7.74 6.54 10.88
C LYS A 110 -9.20 6.68 11.30
N ASN A 111 -9.77 7.88 11.26
CA ASN A 111 -11.14 8.17 11.67
C ASN A 111 -12.16 8.22 10.52
N LEU A 112 -11.75 8.10 9.26
CA LEU A 112 -12.68 8.09 8.12
C LEU A 112 -13.77 7.00 8.27
N PRO A 113 -15.06 7.29 8.00
CA PRO A 113 -16.18 6.38 8.27
C PRO A 113 -16.43 5.38 7.14
N PHE A 114 -15.37 4.86 6.52
CA PHE A 114 -15.47 3.87 5.46
C PHE A 114 -15.03 2.48 5.94
N ALA A 115 -15.65 1.44 5.39
CA ALA A 115 -15.28 0.06 5.70
C ALA A 115 -13.86 -0.27 5.21
N TYR A 116 -13.48 0.29 4.05
CA TYR A 116 -12.16 0.17 3.47
C TYR A 116 -11.59 1.55 3.13
N VAL A 117 -10.36 1.79 3.58
CA VAL A 117 -9.56 2.96 3.24
C VAL A 117 -8.32 2.46 2.51
N LEU A 118 -8.16 2.85 1.26
CA LEU A 118 -7.04 2.45 0.41
C LEU A 118 -6.13 3.65 0.19
N LEU A 119 -4.89 3.56 0.64
CA LEU A 119 -3.89 4.62 0.53
C LEU A 119 -2.99 4.35 -0.67
N ASP A 120 -3.07 5.17 -1.69
CA ASP A 120 -2.15 5.13 -2.84
C ASP A 120 -0.93 6.00 -2.54
N LEU A 121 0.22 5.37 -2.36
CA LEU A 121 1.44 6.06 -1.95
C LEU A 121 2.36 6.36 -3.14
N GLY A 122 2.99 7.51 -3.09
CA GLY A 122 4.08 7.86 -4.00
C GLY A 122 5.26 6.88 -3.90
N PRO A 123 6.14 6.85 -4.91
CA PRO A 123 7.31 5.97 -4.92
C PRO A 123 8.38 6.42 -3.91
N GLY A 124 9.26 5.50 -3.56
CA GLY A 124 10.45 5.78 -2.75
C GLY A 124 10.26 5.65 -1.26
N ILE A 125 11.33 5.97 -0.51
CA ILE A 125 11.50 5.71 0.91
C ILE A 125 11.48 6.99 1.77
N HIS A 126 10.74 8.02 1.31
CA HIS A 126 10.58 9.24 2.08
C HIS A 126 9.83 8.99 3.39
N PHE A 127 10.17 9.72 4.45
CA PHE A 127 9.56 9.53 5.77
C PHE A 127 8.03 9.62 5.75
N ASN A 128 7.46 10.51 4.95
CA ASN A 128 6.01 10.61 4.83
C ASN A 128 5.41 9.34 4.23
N THR A 129 6.00 8.80 3.15
CA THR A 129 5.57 7.55 2.51
C THR A 129 5.63 6.37 3.50
N LEU A 130 6.74 6.25 4.26
CA LEU A 130 6.90 5.18 5.24
C LEU A 130 5.89 5.30 6.39
N ASP A 131 5.65 6.53 6.90
CA ASP A 131 4.71 6.76 7.99
C ASP A 131 3.27 6.47 7.56
N PHE A 132 2.86 6.88 6.34
CA PHE A 132 1.56 6.52 5.79
C PHE A 132 1.43 5.02 5.49
N PHE A 133 2.51 4.35 5.10
CA PHE A 133 2.47 2.90 4.91
C PHE A 133 2.23 2.16 6.23
N LEU A 134 2.82 2.62 7.32
CA LEU A 134 2.76 2.00 8.65
C LEU A 134 1.42 2.14 9.36
N ILE A 135 0.51 3.00 8.92
CA ILE A 135 -0.83 3.09 9.54
C ILE A 135 -1.81 2.02 9.04
N ALA A 136 -1.40 1.25 8.02
CA ALA A 136 -2.24 0.22 7.44
C ALA A 136 -2.48 -0.95 8.40
N THR A 137 -3.67 -1.52 8.36
CA THR A 137 -3.96 -2.83 8.93
C THR A 137 -3.28 -3.95 8.13
N ARG A 138 -2.96 -3.67 6.86
CA ARG A 138 -2.16 -4.50 5.98
C ARG A 138 -1.48 -3.65 4.90
N GLY A 139 -0.16 -3.74 4.79
CA GLY A 139 0.62 -3.11 3.73
C GLY A 139 0.67 -3.97 2.47
N LEU A 140 0.48 -3.37 1.30
CA LEU A 140 0.51 -4.03 0.01
C LEU A 140 1.72 -3.52 -0.80
N PHE A 141 2.67 -4.41 -1.09
CA PHE A 141 3.81 -4.10 -1.93
C PHE A 141 3.50 -4.45 -3.38
N VAL A 142 3.68 -3.48 -4.28
CA VAL A 142 3.49 -3.67 -5.72
C VAL A 142 4.85 -3.57 -6.41
N ALA A 143 5.32 -4.69 -6.94
CA ALA A 143 6.54 -4.79 -7.73
C ALA A 143 6.23 -5.23 -9.16
N THR A 144 7.17 -5.00 -10.08
CA THR A 144 7.23 -5.67 -11.37
C THR A 144 8.29 -6.79 -11.30
N PRO A 145 8.22 -7.85 -12.14
CA PRO A 145 9.14 -8.98 -12.07
C PRO A 145 10.55 -8.67 -12.62
N GLU A 146 10.93 -7.41 -12.69
CA GLU A 146 12.26 -6.96 -13.11
C GLU A 146 13.21 -6.95 -11.92
N PRO A 147 14.48 -7.41 -12.06
CA PRO A 147 15.46 -7.48 -10.96
C PRO A 147 15.57 -6.17 -10.17
N THR A 148 15.70 -5.03 -10.86
CA THR A 148 15.82 -3.72 -10.20
C THR A 148 14.56 -3.30 -9.45
N ALA A 149 13.37 -3.73 -9.88
CA ALA A 149 12.12 -3.44 -9.17
C ALA A 149 11.99 -4.31 -7.92
N ILE A 150 12.45 -5.56 -7.99
CA ILE A 150 12.51 -6.48 -6.85
C ILE A 150 13.48 -5.94 -5.80
N GLU A 151 14.71 -5.56 -6.18
CA GLU A 151 15.70 -4.95 -5.29
C GLU A 151 15.14 -3.71 -4.58
N ASN A 152 14.54 -2.77 -5.34
CA ASN A 152 13.93 -1.58 -4.76
C ASN A 152 12.77 -1.91 -3.82
N THR A 153 12.05 -3.01 -4.07
CA THR A 153 10.97 -3.47 -3.17
C THR A 153 11.56 -3.98 -1.86
N PHE A 154 12.66 -4.74 -1.88
CA PHE A 154 13.35 -5.16 -0.66
C PHE A 154 13.91 -3.97 0.13
N ILE A 155 14.49 -2.96 -0.55
CA ILE A 155 14.93 -1.71 0.10
C ILE A 155 13.74 -1.02 0.79
N PHE A 156 12.59 -0.95 0.12
CA PHE A 156 11.39 -0.34 0.69
C PHE A 156 10.88 -1.14 1.90
N ILE A 157 10.79 -2.47 1.81
CA ILE A 157 10.40 -3.35 2.92
C ILE A 157 11.33 -3.13 4.13
N ARG A 158 12.65 -3.17 3.92
CA ARG A 158 13.64 -2.92 4.97
C ARG A 158 13.46 -1.55 5.61
N SER A 159 13.18 -0.52 4.81
CA SER A 159 12.95 0.85 5.29
C SER A 159 11.69 0.94 6.17
N ILE A 160 10.63 0.18 5.86
CA ILE A 160 9.42 0.07 6.67
C ILE A 160 9.74 -0.50 8.06
N TYR A 161 10.49 -1.62 8.11
CA TYR A 161 10.92 -2.20 9.39
C TYR A 161 11.77 -1.25 10.22
N LEU A 162 12.78 -0.64 9.60
CA LEU A 162 13.64 0.35 10.27
C LEU A 162 12.83 1.53 10.81
N ARG A 163 11.87 2.02 10.01
CA ARG A 163 11.01 3.13 10.42
C ARG A 163 10.12 2.76 11.60
N LYS A 164 9.48 1.58 11.56
CA LYS A 164 8.64 1.06 12.65
C LYS A 164 9.43 0.94 13.93
N LEU A 165 10.61 0.31 13.85
CA LEU A 165 11.49 0.11 14.99
C LEU A 165 11.97 1.45 15.58
N LYS A 166 12.39 2.40 14.72
CA LYS A 166 12.82 3.73 15.17
C LYS A 166 11.70 4.47 15.89
N LEU A 167 10.46 4.36 15.44
CA LEU A 167 9.32 4.96 16.11
C LEU A 167 9.10 4.32 17.49
N ALA A 168 9.10 3.00 17.57
CA ALA A 168 8.91 2.25 18.81
C ALA A 168 10.02 2.53 19.83
N LEU A 169 11.29 2.56 19.40
CA LEU A 169 12.43 2.89 20.26
C LEU A 169 12.34 4.33 20.82
N LYS A 170 11.81 5.27 20.05
CA LYS A 170 11.58 6.65 20.52
C LYS A 170 10.45 6.71 21.53
N GLU A 171 9.34 6.02 21.30
CA GLU A 171 8.21 5.95 22.23
C GLU A 171 8.61 5.29 23.56
N ALA A 172 9.45 4.26 23.51
CA ALA A 172 10.00 3.59 24.69
C ALA A 172 11.15 4.36 25.35
N ASN A 173 11.54 5.55 24.84
CA ASN A 173 12.71 6.32 25.28
C ASN A 173 14.05 5.54 25.25
N MET A 174 14.16 4.55 24.38
CA MET A 174 15.33 3.67 24.23
C MET A 174 16.21 4.01 23.02
N TRP A 175 15.86 5.03 22.26
CA TRP A 175 16.58 5.39 21.03
C TRP A 175 18.09 5.59 21.26
N HIS A 176 18.47 6.23 22.37
CA HIS A 176 19.86 6.53 22.69
C HIS A 176 20.70 5.27 22.96
N ILE A 177 20.07 4.16 23.41
CA ILE A 177 20.75 2.88 23.70
C ILE A 177 20.99 2.08 22.42
N CYS A 178 20.11 2.21 21.44
CA CYS A 178 20.05 1.32 20.26
C CYS A 178 20.41 2.02 18.94
N GLN A 179 20.78 3.32 18.98
CA GLN A 179 21.04 4.09 17.76
C GLN A 179 22.22 3.55 16.93
N GLU A 180 23.26 3.00 17.60
CA GLU A 180 24.41 2.41 16.91
C GLU A 180 24.02 1.14 16.15
N GLU A 181 23.26 0.24 16.77
CA GLU A 181 22.78 -0.99 16.17
C GLU A 181 21.83 -0.72 15.00
N VAL A 182 20.93 0.25 15.14
CA VAL A 182 20.06 0.72 14.06
C VAL A 182 20.90 1.33 12.92
N ALA A 183 21.97 2.04 13.22
CA ALA A 183 22.89 2.56 12.22
C ALA A 183 23.62 1.44 11.47
N LYS A 184 24.08 0.40 12.18
CA LYS A 184 24.71 -0.80 11.57
C LYS A 184 23.74 -1.50 10.61
N LEU A 185 22.48 -1.68 11.00
CA LEU A 185 21.46 -2.24 10.12
C LEU A 185 21.25 -1.32 8.89
N SER A 186 21.19 0.00 9.08
CA SER A 186 21.02 0.95 7.97
C SER A 186 22.18 0.93 6.99
N LYS A 187 23.42 0.72 7.45
CA LYS A 187 24.64 0.62 6.64
C LYS A 187 24.80 -0.77 5.99
N GLY A 188 23.98 -1.76 6.34
CA GLY A 188 24.10 -3.13 5.83
C GLY A 188 25.10 -4.02 6.59
N GLU A 189 25.66 -3.55 7.70
CA GLU A 189 26.53 -4.32 8.57
C GLU A 189 25.75 -5.44 9.31
N LEU A 190 24.46 -5.21 9.61
CA LEU A 190 23.53 -6.24 10.02
C LEU A 190 22.68 -6.68 8.81
N LYS A 191 22.47 -7.99 8.66
CA LYS A 191 21.81 -8.56 7.47
C LYS A 191 20.30 -8.34 7.47
N SER A 192 19.67 -8.39 8.64
CA SER A 192 18.21 -8.34 8.76
C SER A 192 17.72 -7.56 9.97
N PRO A 193 16.47 -7.06 9.96
CA PRO A 193 15.81 -6.56 11.17
C PRO A 193 15.76 -7.57 12.30
N LEU A 194 15.72 -8.87 11.99
CA LEU A 194 15.73 -9.95 12.98
C LEU A 194 17.04 -9.98 13.77
N ASP A 195 18.19 -9.78 13.11
CA ASP A 195 19.49 -9.71 13.80
C ASP A 195 19.51 -8.58 14.83
N LEU A 196 18.92 -7.43 14.48
CA LEU A 196 18.82 -6.31 15.40
C LEU A 196 17.92 -6.64 16.60
N ILE A 197 16.78 -7.30 16.38
CA ILE A 197 15.90 -7.72 17.48
C ILE A 197 16.61 -8.72 18.40
N ASN A 198 17.35 -9.67 17.87
CA ASN A 198 18.13 -10.62 18.69
C ASN A 198 19.13 -9.89 19.57
N ILE A 199 19.85 -8.91 19.03
CA ILE A 199 20.79 -8.06 19.84
C ILE A 199 20.03 -7.29 20.93
N LEU A 200 18.84 -6.74 20.62
CA LEU A 200 18.03 -6.03 21.60
C LEU A 200 17.51 -6.95 22.71
N VAL A 201 17.10 -8.18 22.35
CA VAL A 201 16.68 -9.21 23.31
C VAL A 201 17.84 -9.62 24.22
N GLU A 202 19.04 -9.78 23.67
CA GLU A 202 20.25 -10.08 24.48
C GLU A 202 20.62 -8.97 25.46
N LYS A 203 20.42 -7.71 25.06
CA LYS A 203 20.70 -6.55 25.90
C LYS A 203 19.63 -6.27 26.95
N ASP A 204 18.36 -6.52 26.60
CA ASP A 204 17.20 -6.27 27.46
C ASP A 204 16.03 -7.18 27.00
N LEU A 205 15.82 -8.24 27.78
CA LEU A 205 14.85 -9.30 27.41
C LEU A 205 13.41 -8.78 27.35
N GLU A 206 13.00 -7.89 28.25
CA GLU A 206 11.62 -7.37 28.27
C GLU A 206 11.34 -6.46 27.07
N ASN A 207 12.19 -5.47 26.86
CA ASN A 207 12.04 -4.52 25.76
C ASN A 207 12.27 -5.19 24.39
N GLY A 208 13.20 -6.15 24.31
CA GLY A 208 13.41 -6.96 23.10
C GLY A 208 12.16 -7.73 22.67
N LYS A 209 11.42 -8.32 23.62
CA LYS A 209 10.13 -8.96 23.34
C LYS A 209 9.08 -7.97 22.84
N VAL A 210 8.96 -6.80 23.46
CA VAL A 210 8.02 -5.77 23.00
C VAL A 210 8.28 -5.38 21.56
N PHE A 211 9.54 -5.22 21.14
CA PHE A 211 9.90 -4.92 19.75
C PHE A 211 9.62 -6.09 18.80
N SER A 212 9.86 -7.30 19.24
CA SER A 212 9.49 -8.51 18.48
C SER A 212 7.98 -8.54 18.21
N ASP A 213 7.16 -8.34 19.23
CA ASP A 213 5.69 -8.32 19.10
C ASP A 213 5.22 -7.19 18.19
N LEU A 214 5.80 -5.99 18.33
CA LEU A 214 5.48 -4.84 17.46
C LEU A 214 5.77 -5.07 15.97
N LEU A 215 6.79 -5.87 15.65
CA LEU A 215 7.11 -6.22 14.28
C LEU A 215 6.27 -7.40 13.79
N SER A 216 5.89 -8.33 14.65
CA SER A 216 5.02 -9.47 14.32
C SER A 216 3.59 -9.05 13.98
N ASP A 217 3.14 -7.90 14.48
CA ASP A 217 1.83 -7.31 14.14
C ASP A 217 1.75 -6.77 12.71
N LEU A 218 2.89 -6.56 12.06
CA LEU A 218 2.92 -6.08 10.68
C LEU A 218 2.45 -7.18 9.73
N LYS A 219 1.43 -6.89 8.92
CA LYS A 219 0.88 -7.80 7.91
C LYS A 219 1.07 -7.23 6.53
N PHE A 220 1.63 -8.04 5.64
CA PHE A 220 1.98 -7.60 4.31
C PHE A 220 1.41 -8.52 3.22
N GLY A 221 1.23 -7.95 2.04
CA GLY A 221 0.91 -8.68 0.82
C GLY A 221 1.83 -8.24 -0.31
N LEU A 222 2.37 -9.19 -1.06
CA LEU A 222 3.15 -8.95 -2.27
C LEU A 222 2.30 -9.18 -3.51
N ILE A 223 2.36 -8.25 -4.45
CA ILE A 223 1.69 -8.30 -5.76
C ILE A 223 2.76 -8.10 -6.83
N LEU A 224 2.89 -9.04 -7.75
CA LEU A 224 3.70 -8.87 -8.95
C LEU A 224 2.82 -8.37 -10.09
N ASN A 225 2.98 -7.11 -10.45
CA ASN A 225 2.22 -6.47 -11.53
C ASN A 225 3.01 -6.50 -12.85
N LYS A 226 2.31 -6.31 -13.97
CA LYS A 226 2.88 -6.36 -15.33
C LYS A 226 3.58 -7.69 -15.62
N PHE A 227 3.05 -8.78 -15.08
CA PHE A 227 3.59 -10.10 -15.23
C PHE A 227 3.50 -10.56 -16.69
N ARG A 228 4.57 -11.12 -17.22
CA ARG A 228 4.65 -11.67 -18.58
C ARG A 228 5.14 -13.10 -18.53
N GLY A 229 4.70 -13.95 -19.48
CA GLY A 229 5.00 -15.39 -19.49
C GLY A 229 6.48 -15.79 -19.68
N GLN A 230 7.40 -14.82 -19.72
CA GLN A 230 8.84 -15.05 -19.74
C GLN A 230 9.45 -15.23 -18.34
N VAL A 231 8.64 -15.00 -17.29
CA VAL A 231 9.03 -15.12 -15.88
C VAL A 231 8.37 -16.35 -15.30
N THR A 232 9.03 -17.05 -14.40
CA THR A 232 8.47 -18.22 -13.69
C THR A 232 7.27 -17.81 -12.85
N GLU A 233 6.19 -18.58 -12.91
CA GLU A 233 4.92 -18.24 -12.25
C GLU A 233 5.05 -18.19 -10.72
N ASP A 234 5.97 -18.95 -10.15
CA ASP A 234 6.24 -19.09 -8.71
C ASP A 234 7.20 -18.03 -8.14
N LEU A 235 7.70 -17.09 -8.99
CA LEU A 235 8.60 -16.03 -8.51
C LEU A 235 8.06 -15.28 -7.29
N GLY A 236 6.75 -15.01 -7.27
CA GLY A 236 6.11 -14.28 -6.18
C GLY A 236 6.11 -15.06 -4.88
N GLU A 237 5.84 -16.38 -4.93
CA GLU A 237 5.92 -17.28 -3.78
C GLU A 237 7.37 -17.38 -3.26
N GLN A 238 8.36 -17.50 -4.13
CA GLN A 238 9.78 -17.54 -3.75
C GLN A 238 10.21 -16.24 -3.05
N LEU A 239 9.78 -15.07 -3.56
CA LEU A 239 10.08 -13.78 -2.93
C LEU A 239 9.46 -13.68 -1.54
N VAL A 240 8.22 -14.13 -1.37
CA VAL A 240 7.54 -14.16 -0.06
C VAL A 240 8.23 -15.12 0.89
N GLU A 241 8.67 -16.29 0.42
CA GLU A 241 9.44 -17.22 1.24
C GLU A 241 10.74 -16.61 1.75
N VAL A 242 11.48 -15.90 0.89
CA VAL A 242 12.69 -15.16 1.27
C VAL A 242 12.35 -14.08 2.31
N CYS A 243 11.28 -13.32 2.12
CA CYS A 243 10.84 -12.33 3.10
C CYS A 243 10.52 -12.96 4.45
N ASN A 244 9.75 -14.04 4.46
CA ASN A 244 9.33 -14.72 5.69
C ASN A 244 10.50 -15.43 6.41
N ARG A 245 11.56 -15.82 5.68
CA ARG A 245 12.76 -16.43 6.25
C ARG A 245 13.69 -15.41 6.92
N HIS A 246 13.83 -14.22 6.32
CA HIS A 246 14.84 -13.21 6.73
C HIS A 246 14.27 -12.00 7.44
N LEU A 247 12.94 -11.84 7.39
CA LEU A 247 12.22 -10.78 8.08
C LEU A 247 11.28 -11.43 9.11
N TYR A 248 10.20 -10.75 9.49
CA TYR A 248 9.17 -11.39 10.30
C TYR A 248 8.17 -12.13 9.40
N PRO A 249 7.67 -13.31 9.82
CA PRO A 249 6.75 -14.14 9.02
C PRO A 249 5.35 -13.50 8.97
N SER A 250 5.16 -12.53 8.07
CA SER A 250 3.91 -11.79 7.93
C SER A 250 3.56 -11.44 6.48
N PHE A 251 4.25 -12.07 5.52
CA PHE A 251 4.05 -11.85 4.09
C PHE A 251 3.20 -12.95 3.46
N ASP A 252 2.19 -12.52 2.68
CA ASP A 252 1.43 -13.40 1.79
C ASP A 252 1.63 -12.98 0.34
N PHE A 253 1.72 -13.95 -0.57
CA PHE A 253 1.65 -13.68 -1.99
C PHE A 253 0.20 -13.54 -2.44
N LEU A 254 -0.16 -12.36 -2.95
CA LEU A 254 -1.52 -12.05 -3.39
C LEU A 254 -1.79 -12.41 -4.84
N GLY A 255 -0.74 -12.49 -5.67
CA GLY A 255 -0.83 -12.99 -7.04
C GLY A 255 -0.03 -12.19 -8.06
N ASN A 256 0.08 -12.80 -9.24
CA ASN A 256 0.58 -12.18 -10.45
C ASN A 256 -0.56 -11.47 -11.17
N ILE A 257 -0.36 -10.20 -11.55
CA ILE A 257 -1.28 -9.44 -12.40
C ILE A 257 -0.69 -9.36 -13.79
N SER A 258 -1.32 -10.03 -14.73
CA SER A 258 -0.87 -10.12 -16.11
C SER A 258 -0.76 -8.76 -16.77
N TYR A 259 0.29 -8.56 -17.56
CA TYR A 259 0.44 -7.38 -18.41
C TYR A 259 -0.63 -7.35 -19.50
N ASP A 260 -1.23 -6.18 -19.70
CA ASP A 260 -2.21 -5.93 -20.76
C ASP A 260 -2.01 -4.51 -21.31
N SER A 261 -1.70 -4.37 -22.60
CA SER A 261 -1.48 -3.09 -23.26
C SER A 261 -2.71 -2.18 -23.21
N ARG A 262 -3.91 -2.78 -23.17
CA ARG A 262 -5.18 -2.05 -23.06
C ARG A 262 -5.35 -1.26 -21.76
N VAL A 263 -4.55 -1.57 -20.72
CA VAL A 263 -4.49 -0.72 -19.51
C VAL A 263 -4.01 0.68 -19.89
N TYR A 264 -2.92 0.77 -20.68
CA TYR A 264 -2.40 2.05 -21.16
C TYR A 264 -3.40 2.78 -22.05
N GLU A 265 -4.02 2.07 -23.00
CA GLU A 265 -5.05 2.62 -23.88
C GLU A 265 -6.25 3.16 -23.09
N SER A 266 -6.65 2.46 -22.02
CA SER A 266 -7.74 2.88 -21.14
C SER A 266 -7.41 4.19 -20.43
N ILE A 267 -6.15 4.34 -19.94
CA ILE A 267 -5.69 5.56 -19.29
C ILE A 267 -5.73 6.73 -20.26
N LEU A 268 -5.19 6.56 -21.47
CA LEU A 268 -5.22 7.60 -22.52
C LEU A 268 -6.64 8.03 -22.88
N ALA A 269 -7.54 7.07 -23.00
CA ALA A 269 -8.94 7.31 -23.35
C ALA A 269 -9.79 7.72 -22.13
N ARG A 270 -9.20 7.89 -20.95
CA ARG A 270 -9.90 8.16 -19.68
C ARG A 270 -11.06 7.19 -19.42
N ASN A 271 -10.83 5.91 -19.68
CA ASN A 271 -11.79 4.85 -19.42
C ASN A 271 -11.34 3.99 -18.22
N ILE A 272 -12.29 3.52 -17.45
CA ILE A 272 -12.01 2.57 -16.34
C ILE A 272 -11.76 1.21 -16.97
N PHE A 273 -10.51 0.69 -16.87
CA PHE A 273 -10.09 -0.56 -17.50
C PHE A 273 -10.99 -1.75 -17.16
N ILE A 274 -11.28 -1.98 -15.87
CA ILE A 274 -12.12 -3.10 -15.40
C ILE A 274 -13.56 -3.03 -15.97
N ARG A 275 -14.06 -1.83 -16.27
CA ARG A 275 -15.40 -1.67 -16.87
C ARG A 275 -15.38 -1.92 -18.36
N LYS A 276 -14.33 -1.44 -19.04
CA LYS A 276 -14.20 -1.51 -20.50
C LYS A 276 -13.81 -2.92 -20.99
N TYR A 277 -12.97 -3.61 -20.22
CA TYR A 277 -12.42 -4.92 -20.59
C TYR A 277 -12.62 -5.97 -19.48
N PRO A 278 -13.87 -6.29 -19.09
CA PRO A 278 -14.17 -7.09 -17.89
C PRO A 278 -13.73 -8.55 -17.96
N TYR A 279 -13.49 -9.09 -19.17
CA TYR A 279 -13.19 -10.50 -19.41
C TYR A 279 -11.72 -10.78 -19.71
N THR A 280 -10.83 -9.84 -19.39
CA THR A 280 -9.39 -10.04 -19.61
C THR A 280 -8.75 -10.86 -18.48
N LYS A 281 -7.62 -11.50 -18.79
CA LYS A 281 -6.83 -12.21 -17.77
C LYS A 281 -6.44 -11.27 -16.64
N THR A 282 -6.00 -10.05 -16.95
CA THR A 282 -5.65 -9.01 -15.96
C THR A 282 -6.79 -8.74 -14.98
N VAL A 283 -8.04 -8.65 -15.45
CA VAL A 283 -9.20 -8.45 -14.56
C VAL A 283 -9.47 -9.69 -13.72
N SER A 284 -9.33 -10.89 -14.28
CA SER A 284 -9.42 -12.15 -13.52
C SER A 284 -8.36 -12.21 -12.40
N ASP A 285 -7.13 -11.84 -12.72
CA ASP A 285 -6.02 -11.81 -11.75
C ASP A 285 -6.30 -10.80 -10.63
N LEU A 286 -6.79 -9.59 -10.97
CA LEU A 286 -7.19 -8.57 -10.00
C LEU A 286 -8.34 -9.07 -9.08
N GLN A 287 -9.32 -9.78 -9.63
CA GLN A 287 -10.41 -10.38 -8.85
C GLN A 287 -9.89 -11.47 -7.90
N ASN A 288 -8.95 -12.30 -8.35
CA ASN A 288 -8.32 -13.33 -7.52
C ASN A 288 -7.51 -12.69 -6.38
N MET A 289 -6.71 -11.65 -6.70
CA MET A 289 -5.99 -10.86 -5.71
C MET A 289 -6.94 -10.27 -4.65
N ALA A 290 -8.01 -9.62 -5.05
CA ALA A 290 -8.99 -9.03 -4.13
C ALA A 290 -9.62 -10.09 -3.21
N ARG A 291 -9.97 -11.27 -3.75
CA ARG A 291 -10.50 -12.40 -2.96
C ARG A 291 -9.49 -12.92 -1.95
N ARG A 292 -8.21 -13.13 -2.34
CA ARG A 292 -7.16 -13.54 -1.42
C ARG A 292 -6.96 -12.54 -0.29
N LEU A 293 -7.01 -11.24 -0.62
CA LEU A 293 -6.86 -10.16 0.35
C LEU A 293 -8.02 -10.09 1.35
N THR A 294 -9.27 -10.34 0.91
CA THR A 294 -10.45 -10.26 1.77
C THR A 294 -10.77 -11.56 2.50
N GLY A 295 -10.17 -12.68 2.10
CA GLY A 295 -10.46 -14.01 2.63
C GLY A 295 -11.80 -14.58 2.13
N GLU A 296 -12.38 -14.04 1.06
CA GLU A 296 -13.62 -14.54 0.48
C GLU A 296 -13.38 -15.87 -0.26
N LYS A 297 -14.14 -16.90 0.12
CA LYS A 297 -14.12 -18.20 -0.58
C LYS A 297 -14.66 -18.05 -2.00
N GLN A 298 -14.12 -18.85 -2.94
CA GLN A 298 -14.68 -18.93 -4.29
C GLN A 298 -16.16 -19.36 -4.20
N GLN A 299 -17.08 -18.53 -4.68
CA GLN A 299 -18.40 -19.05 -5.03
C GLN A 299 -18.22 -19.97 -6.24
N PRO A 300 -18.70 -21.23 -6.21
CA PRO A 300 -18.65 -22.09 -7.37
C PRO A 300 -19.39 -21.39 -8.52
N LYS A 301 -18.74 -21.33 -9.68
CA LYS A 301 -19.38 -20.85 -10.91
C LYS A 301 -20.66 -21.67 -11.12
N GLN A 302 -21.83 -21.06 -10.96
CA GLN A 302 -23.06 -21.66 -11.45
C GLN A 302 -22.91 -21.77 -12.98
N ILE A 303 -22.59 -22.97 -13.45
CA ILE A 303 -22.68 -23.30 -14.85
C ILE A 303 -24.20 -23.32 -15.13
N LYS A 304 -24.71 -22.23 -15.73
CA LYS A 304 -26.05 -22.26 -16.32
C LYS A 304 -25.96 -23.23 -17.51
N VAL A 305 -26.36 -24.47 -17.27
CA VAL A 305 -26.69 -25.39 -18.33
C VAL A 305 -28.00 -24.86 -18.92
N SER A 306 -27.89 -24.14 -20.03
CA SER A 306 -29.07 -23.84 -20.86
C SER A 306 -29.56 -25.15 -21.48
N LYS A 307 -30.76 -25.54 -21.10
CA LYS A 307 -31.56 -26.55 -21.82
C LYS A 307 -32.07 -25.96 -23.11
#